data_560ac6ce60e8e5b313f3ea3c11867176
#
_entry.id   560ac6ce60e8e5b313f3ea3c11867176
#
_cell.length_a   1.000
_cell.length_b   1.000
_cell.length_c   1.000
_cell.angle_alpha   90.00
_cell.angle_beta   90.00
_cell.angle_gamma   90.00
#
_symmetry.space_group_name_H-M   'P 1'
#
loop_
_entity.id
_entity.type
_entity.pdbx_description
1 polymer ?
#
loop_
_entity_poly.entity_id
_entity_poly.type
_entity_poly.pdbx_seq_one_letter_code
_entity_poly.pdbx_strand_id
1 'polypeptide(L)'
;MIYFTSVYEDEPTHQVMLRLYDYFKDCFAEIRTIPCNGKGKIKRQINAYNKAAQYGHYFIITDLDNSYDCAPALIKDWLPNHSTGNFLFRVAVHEIESWLLADRENFASYFSVSPQLIPLYPDNEADPKYTLISLANRSRKKTIRKDVVPIDSFAKTGPGYNMQLQIYIQKSWNIDFARRNSPSLDRAIMSLEKIAMSK
;
A
#
# COMPACT_ATOMS: atom_id res chain seq x y z
N MET A 1 -1.73 -23.03 5.85
CA MET A 1 -2.29 -21.78 5.31
C MET A 1 -2.71 -20.90 6.46
N ILE A 2 -2.24 -19.65 6.54
CA ILE A 2 -2.69 -18.65 7.50
C ILE A 2 -3.72 -17.76 6.82
N TYR A 3 -4.84 -17.55 7.50
CA TYR A 3 -5.93 -16.73 6.98
C TYR A 3 -5.96 -15.39 7.69
N PHE A 4 -5.87 -14.30 6.91
CA PHE A 4 -5.86 -12.94 7.44
C PHE A 4 -7.21 -12.24 7.32
N THR A 5 -7.57 -11.48 8.34
CA THR A 5 -8.53 -10.38 8.22
C THR A 5 -7.76 -9.13 7.78
N SER A 6 -8.07 -8.62 6.58
CA SER A 6 -7.46 -7.42 6.02
C SER A 6 -8.20 -6.17 6.47
N VAL A 7 -7.48 -5.20 7.03
CA VAL A 7 -8.03 -3.88 7.40
C VAL A 7 -7.28 -2.82 6.61
N TYR A 8 -7.99 -2.02 5.85
CA TYR A 8 -7.40 -1.07 4.92
C TYR A 8 -8.21 0.22 4.80
N GLU A 9 -7.57 1.24 4.28
CA GLU A 9 -8.09 2.58 4.16
C GLU A 9 -8.91 2.78 2.88
N ASP A 10 -8.35 2.35 1.75
CA ASP A 10 -8.89 2.55 0.41
C ASP A 10 -8.63 1.34 -0.51
N GLU A 11 -9.17 1.39 -1.72
CA GLU A 11 -9.08 0.30 -2.69
C GLU A 11 -7.65 0.01 -3.16
N PRO A 12 -6.79 1.00 -3.49
CA PRO A 12 -5.40 0.72 -3.84
C PRO A 12 -4.64 -0.07 -2.76
N THR A 13 -4.83 0.30 -1.50
CA THR A 13 -4.24 -0.41 -0.35
C THR A 13 -4.71 -1.86 -0.30
N HIS A 14 -6.02 -2.12 -0.50
CA HIS A 14 -6.55 -3.48 -0.55
C HIS A 14 -5.94 -4.30 -1.69
N GLN A 15 -5.83 -3.71 -2.89
CA GLN A 15 -5.24 -4.39 -4.04
C GLN A 15 -3.77 -4.76 -3.81
N VAL A 16 -3.00 -3.92 -3.10
CA VAL A 16 -1.63 -4.26 -2.67
C VAL A 16 -1.64 -5.44 -1.70
N MET A 17 -2.55 -5.46 -0.72
CA MET A 17 -2.66 -6.59 0.22
C MET A 17 -2.98 -7.90 -0.50
N LEU A 18 -3.93 -7.90 -1.44
CA LEU A 18 -4.26 -9.06 -2.27
C LEU A 18 -3.06 -9.54 -3.09
N ARG A 19 -2.28 -8.61 -3.64
CA ARG A 19 -1.07 -8.93 -4.39
C ARG A 19 0.04 -9.51 -3.50
N LEU A 20 0.15 -9.05 -2.25
CA LEU A 20 1.05 -9.64 -1.26
C LEU A 20 0.61 -11.06 -0.87
N TYR A 21 -0.68 -11.32 -0.71
CA TYR A 21 -1.17 -12.68 -0.48
C TYR A 21 -0.91 -13.61 -1.66
N ASP A 22 -1.08 -13.13 -2.90
CA ASP A 22 -0.73 -13.92 -4.09
C ASP A 22 0.79 -14.23 -4.15
N TYR A 23 1.64 -13.29 -3.76
CA TYR A 23 3.10 -13.50 -3.66
C TYR A 23 3.45 -14.60 -2.63
N PHE A 24 2.69 -14.70 -1.54
CA PHE A 24 2.81 -15.72 -0.50
C PHE A 24 1.69 -16.78 -0.57
N LYS A 25 1.18 -17.09 -1.74
CA LYS A 25 -0.03 -17.91 -1.96
C LYS A 25 -0.02 -19.28 -1.27
N ASP A 26 1.16 -19.87 -1.05
CA ASP A 26 1.31 -21.16 -0.36
C ASP A 26 1.27 -21.02 1.17
N CYS A 27 1.35 -19.80 1.69
CA CYS A 27 1.38 -19.49 3.12
C CYS A 27 0.13 -18.74 3.59
N PHE A 28 -0.36 -17.79 2.79
CA PHE A 28 -1.36 -16.82 3.21
C PHE A 28 -2.57 -16.77 2.28
N ALA A 29 -3.73 -16.47 2.86
CA ALA A 29 -4.94 -16.12 2.15
C ALA A 29 -5.75 -15.09 2.93
N GLU A 30 -6.56 -14.30 2.23
CA GLU A 30 -7.55 -13.44 2.87
C GLU A 30 -8.82 -14.21 3.17
N ILE A 31 -9.35 -14.08 4.40
CA ILE A 31 -10.63 -14.66 4.81
C ILE A 31 -11.71 -13.61 5.01
N ARG A 32 -11.31 -12.39 5.35
CA ARG A 32 -12.24 -11.29 5.66
C ARG A 32 -11.63 -9.94 5.34
N THR A 33 -12.48 -9.00 4.92
CA THR A 33 -12.10 -7.61 4.65
C THR A 33 -12.84 -6.65 5.57
N ILE A 34 -12.16 -5.60 6.01
CA ILE A 34 -12.73 -4.50 6.80
C ILE A 34 -12.30 -3.17 6.15
N PRO A 35 -13.07 -2.66 5.17
CA PRO A 35 -12.82 -1.34 4.60
C PRO A 35 -13.13 -0.25 5.61
N CYS A 36 -12.21 0.70 5.77
CA CYS A 36 -12.34 1.74 6.78
C CYS A 36 -12.72 3.11 6.22
N ASN A 37 -12.55 3.35 4.92
CA ASN A 37 -12.82 4.64 4.28
C ASN A 37 -12.15 5.80 5.00
N GLY A 38 -10.84 5.65 5.24
CA GLY A 38 -9.99 6.65 5.89
C GLY A 38 -9.35 6.19 7.19
N LYS A 39 -8.11 6.65 7.41
CA LYS A 39 -7.24 6.23 8.53
C LYS A 39 -7.82 6.52 9.93
N GLY A 40 -8.69 7.54 10.05
CA GLY A 40 -9.30 7.88 11.33
C GLY A 40 -10.16 6.75 11.93
N LYS A 41 -10.80 5.91 11.09
CA LYS A 41 -11.54 4.74 11.55
C LYS A 41 -10.59 3.64 12.00
N ILE A 42 -9.48 3.41 11.28
CA ILE A 42 -8.44 2.46 11.67
C ILE A 42 -7.91 2.86 13.05
N LYS A 43 -7.48 4.13 13.22
CA LYS A 43 -6.96 4.65 14.50
C LYS A 43 -7.91 4.38 15.67
N ARG A 44 -9.19 4.68 15.52
CA ARG A 44 -10.19 4.47 16.60
C ARG A 44 -10.38 3.01 16.96
N GLN A 45 -10.20 2.09 16.02
CA GLN A 45 -10.50 0.67 16.20
C GLN A 45 -9.25 -0.22 16.37
N ILE A 46 -8.04 0.31 16.21
CA ILE A 46 -6.81 -0.48 16.16
C ILE A 46 -6.60 -1.36 17.41
N ASN A 47 -6.94 -0.83 18.60
CA ASN A 47 -6.85 -1.60 19.85
C ASN A 47 -7.88 -2.75 19.90
N ALA A 48 -9.06 -2.57 19.30
CA ALA A 48 -10.04 -3.65 19.19
C ALA A 48 -9.55 -4.73 18.22
N TYR A 49 -8.95 -4.35 17.09
CA TYR A 49 -8.34 -5.31 16.16
C TYR A 49 -7.17 -6.05 16.81
N ASN A 50 -6.31 -5.37 17.57
CA ASN A 50 -5.21 -6.01 18.30
C ASN A 50 -5.72 -7.02 19.33
N LYS A 51 -6.79 -6.72 20.06
CA LYS A 51 -7.45 -7.69 20.96
C LYS A 51 -8.05 -8.88 20.21
N ALA A 52 -8.72 -8.61 19.09
CA ALA A 52 -9.31 -9.67 18.25
C ALA A 52 -8.25 -10.59 17.61
N ALA A 53 -7.03 -10.09 17.42
CA ALA A 53 -5.91 -10.88 16.92
C ALA A 53 -5.46 -12.04 17.86
N GLN A 54 -6.00 -12.14 19.05
CA GLN A 54 -5.86 -13.34 19.89
C GLN A 54 -6.57 -14.57 19.30
N TYR A 55 -7.57 -14.35 18.44
CA TYR A 55 -8.41 -15.39 17.86
C TYR A 55 -8.21 -15.60 16.36
N GLY A 56 -7.37 -14.79 15.73
CA GLY A 56 -7.10 -14.86 14.29
C GLY A 56 -6.07 -13.85 13.84
N HIS A 57 -5.59 -13.97 12.60
CA HIS A 57 -4.56 -13.06 12.10
C HIS A 57 -5.18 -11.80 11.50
N TYR A 58 -4.63 -10.65 11.85
CA TYR A 58 -5.00 -9.34 11.31
C TYR A 58 -3.81 -8.75 10.57
N PHE A 59 -4.04 -8.30 9.34
CA PHE A 59 -3.09 -7.50 8.59
C PHE A 59 -3.70 -6.14 8.29
N ILE A 60 -3.03 -5.08 8.71
CA ILE A 60 -3.50 -3.71 8.62
C ILE A 60 -2.44 -2.89 7.91
N ILE A 61 -2.85 -2.17 6.87
CA ILE A 61 -2.01 -1.17 6.21
C ILE A 61 -2.71 0.18 6.30
N THR A 62 -1.95 1.22 6.62
CA THR A 62 -2.36 2.63 6.60
C THR A 62 -1.24 3.49 6.05
N ASP A 63 -1.59 4.66 5.54
CA ASP A 63 -0.65 5.66 5.08
C ASP A 63 -0.10 6.48 6.25
N LEU A 64 1.18 6.87 6.16
CA LEU A 64 1.79 7.80 7.11
C LEU A 64 1.19 9.20 6.95
N ASP A 65 0.99 9.62 5.70
CA ASP A 65 0.74 11.01 5.29
C ASP A 65 1.76 11.99 5.93
N ASN A 66 1.37 13.24 6.06
CA ASN A 66 2.16 14.29 6.71
C ASN A 66 1.76 14.53 8.18
N SER A 67 1.05 13.56 8.82
CA SER A 67 0.55 13.71 10.18
C SER A 67 1.56 13.30 11.26
N TYR A 68 2.62 12.60 10.87
CA TYR A 68 3.70 12.11 11.74
C TYR A 68 5.03 12.20 11.02
N ASP A 69 6.10 12.47 11.77
CA ASP A 69 7.46 12.56 11.23
C ASP A 69 7.99 11.21 10.72
N CYS A 70 7.47 10.10 11.25
CA CYS A 70 7.88 8.75 10.85
C CYS A 70 6.87 7.68 11.26
N ALA A 71 6.93 6.53 10.58
CA ALA A 71 6.08 5.38 10.87
C ALA A 71 6.17 4.87 12.33
N PRO A 72 7.35 4.80 12.99
CA PRO A 72 7.43 4.45 14.41
C PRO A 72 6.66 5.39 15.33
N ALA A 73 6.66 6.70 15.07
CA ALA A 73 5.89 7.67 15.85
C ALA A 73 4.38 7.43 15.73
N LEU A 74 3.88 7.20 14.51
CA LEU A 74 2.49 6.84 14.26
C LEU A 74 2.12 5.54 15.00
N ILE A 75 2.93 4.49 14.86
CA ILE A 75 2.66 3.20 15.50
C ILE A 75 2.61 3.34 17.02
N LYS A 76 3.52 4.07 17.62
CA LYS A 76 3.58 4.31 19.08
C LYS A 76 2.33 5.06 19.58
N ASP A 77 1.85 6.03 18.81
CA ASP A 77 0.64 6.81 19.16
C ASP A 77 -0.65 5.99 19.02
N TRP A 78 -0.74 5.17 17.97
CA TRP A 78 -1.96 4.40 17.71
C TRP A 78 -2.03 3.10 18.51
N LEU A 79 -0.90 2.44 18.73
CA LEU A 79 -0.78 1.16 19.39
C LEU A 79 0.27 1.22 20.52
N PRO A 80 -0.02 1.94 21.62
CA PRO A 80 0.95 2.13 22.70
C PRO A 80 1.29 0.83 23.46
N ASN A 81 0.41 -0.16 23.41
CA ASN A 81 0.61 -1.49 24.01
C ASN A 81 1.22 -2.46 22.99
N HIS A 82 1.90 -3.48 23.49
CA HIS A 82 2.45 -4.53 22.61
C HIS A 82 1.36 -5.19 21.75
N SER A 83 1.68 -5.40 20.48
CA SER A 83 0.84 -6.18 19.58
C SER A 83 0.92 -7.67 19.91
N THR A 84 -0.17 -8.39 19.73
CA THR A 84 -0.17 -9.85 19.73
C THR A 84 0.62 -10.39 18.52
N GLY A 85 1.16 -11.60 18.59
CA GLY A 85 1.93 -12.19 17.48
C GLY A 85 1.16 -12.33 16.15
N ASN A 86 -0.18 -12.33 16.22
CA ASN A 86 -1.06 -12.45 15.05
C ASN A 86 -1.53 -11.09 14.49
N PHE A 87 -1.01 -9.99 15.03
CA PHE A 87 -1.39 -8.62 14.64
C PHE A 87 -0.27 -7.97 13.84
N LEU A 88 -0.45 -7.87 12.55
CA LEU A 88 0.50 -7.23 11.64
C LEU A 88 -0.01 -5.85 11.24
N PHE A 89 0.61 -4.80 11.79
CA PHE A 89 0.32 -3.40 11.46
C PHE A 89 1.49 -2.79 10.70
N ARG A 90 1.23 -2.29 9.50
CA ARG A 90 2.23 -1.69 8.61
C ARG A 90 1.81 -0.31 8.14
N VAL A 91 2.80 0.53 7.91
CA VAL A 91 2.62 1.92 7.50
C VAL A 91 3.37 2.13 6.19
N ALA A 92 2.65 2.52 5.15
CA ALA A 92 3.24 2.98 3.89
C ALA A 92 3.76 4.42 4.07
N VAL A 93 4.97 4.69 3.59
CA VAL A 93 5.63 5.99 3.75
C VAL A 93 5.76 6.66 2.36
N HIS A 94 5.14 7.79 2.06
CA HIS A 94 4.12 8.47 2.89
C HIS A 94 2.72 7.91 2.62
N GLU A 95 2.51 7.36 1.43
CA GLU A 95 1.27 6.78 0.92
C GLU A 95 1.56 5.46 0.20
N ILE A 96 0.52 4.66 -0.02
CA ILE A 96 0.64 3.37 -0.72
C ILE A 96 1.21 3.54 -2.14
N GLU A 97 1.02 4.69 -2.76
CA GLU A 97 1.56 5.01 -4.08
C GLU A 97 3.10 5.00 -4.11
N SER A 98 3.78 5.24 -2.98
CA SER A 98 5.24 5.11 -2.91
C SER A 98 5.70 3.68 -3.20
N TRP A 99 4.96 2.68 -2.70
CA TRP A 99 5.24 1.27 -2.98
C TRP A 99 5.05 0.92 -4.46
N LEU A 100 4.06 1.55 -5.10
CA LEU A 100 3.78 1.34 -6.52
C LEU A 100 4.84 1.97 -7.42
N LEU A 101 5.30 3.17 -7.10
CA LEU A 101 6.36 3.89 -7.80
C LEU A 101 7.72 3.20 -7.65
N ALA A 102 7.93 2.42 -6.59
CA ALA A 102 9.19 1.76 -6.28
C ALA A 102 9.57 0.68 -7.31
N ASP A 103 8.63 0.10 -8.02
CA ASP A 103 8.88 -0.74 -9.20
C ASP A 103 8.95 0.12 -10.47
N ARG A 104 10.02 0.88 -10.59
CA ARG A 104 10.20 1.93 -11.61
C ARG A 104 10.04 1.44 -13.04
N GLU A 105 10.61 0.29 -13.36
CA GLU A 105 10.61 -0.23 -14.74
C GLU A 105 9.22 -0.68 -15.17
N ASN A 106 8.52 -1.47 -14.36
CA ASN A 106 7.17 -1.91 -14.69
C ASN A 106 6.16 -0.78 -14.59
N PHE A 107 6.36 0.17 -13.64
CA PHE A 107 5.56 1.41 -13.61
C PHE A 107 5.72 2.19 -14.91
N ALA A 108 6.97 2.45 -15.33
CA ALA A 108 7.26 3.19 -16.57
C ALA A 108 6.63 2.53 -17.79
N SER A 109 6.74 1.22 -17.89
CA SER A 109 6.17 0.42 -18.98
C SER A 109 4.64 0.49 -18.99
N TYR A 110 4.00 0.25 -17.84
CA TYR A 110 2.54 0.26 -17.74
C TYR A 110 1.96 1.64 -18.01
N PHE A 111 2.48 2.66 -17.34
CA PHE A 111 2.02 4.04 -17.49
C PHE A 111 2.55 4.72 -18.75
N SER A 112 3.46 4.09 -19.50
CA SER A 112 4.07 4.61 -20.74
C SER A 112 4.71 5.98 -20.51
N VAL A 113 5.57 6.07 -19.51
CA VAL A 113 6.39 7.22 -19.15
C VAL A 113 7.88 6.86 -19.17
N SER A 114 8.77 7.85 -19.11
CA SER A 114 10.21 7.59 -19.01
C SER A 114 10.58 7.15 -17.58
N PRO A 115 11.35 6.04 -17.40
CA PRO A 115 11.81 5.60 -16.07
C PRO A 115 12.64 6.65 -15.32
N GLN A 116 13.34 7.52 -16.04
CA GLN A 116 14.17 8.60 -15.47
C GLN A 116 13.34 9.67 -14.73
N LEU A 117 12.03 9.77 -15.02
CA LEU A 117 11.13 10.69 -14.33
C LEU A 117 10.63 10.16 -13.00
N ILE A 118 10.77 8.86 -12.76
CA ILE A 118 10.26 8.20 -11.55
C ILE A 118 11.30 8.30 -10.44
N PRO A 119 10.94 8.74 -9.22
CA PRO A 119 11.86 8.82 -8.09
C PRO A 119 12.62 7.52 -7.85
N LEU A 120 13.90 7.61 -7.47
CA LEU A 120 14.71 6.44 -7.10
C LEU A 120 14.23 5.82 -5.78
N TYR A 121 13.87 6.67 -4.84
CA TYR A 121 13.42 6.29 -3.49
C TYR A 121 12.07 6.95 -3.19
N PRO A 122 10.97 6.37 -3.64
CA PRO A 122 9.65 6.98 -3.51
C PRO A 122 9.17 7.19 -2.07
N ASP A 123 9.74 6.47 -1.09
CA ASP A 123 9.48 6.72 0.34
C ASP A 123 9.96 8.12 0.79
N ASN A 124 10.78 8.83 -0.01
CA ASN A 124 11.21 10.20 0.25
C ASN A 124 10.29 11.26 -0.39
N GLU A 125 9.32 10.84 -1.21
CA GLU A 125 8.35 11.76 -1.80
C GLU A 125 7.36 12.23 -0.74
N ALA A 126 7.19 13.55 -0.63
CA ALA A 126 6.24 14.13 0.33
C ALA A 126 4.77 13.86 -0.04
N ASP A 127 4.48 13.72 -1.34
CA ASP A 127 3.15 13.41 -1.90
C ASP A 127 3.30 12.42 -3.06
N PRO A 128 3.42 11.11 -2.78
CA PRO A 128 3.56 10.07 -3.79
C PRO A 128 2.37 9.98 -4.75
N LYS A 129 1.16 10.25 -4.26
CA LYS A 129 -0.05 10.29 -5.09
C LYS A 129 0.00 11.42 -6.13
N TYR A 130 0.38 12.61 -5.72
CA TYR A 130 0.60 13.71 -6.64
C TYR A 130 1.70 13.41 -7.66
N THR A 131 2.81 12.81 -7.22
CA THR A 131 3.91 12.36 -8.09
C THR A 131 3.42 11.36 -9.12
N LEU A 132 2.63 10.36 -8.73
CA LEU A 132 2.03 9.37 -9.62
C LEU A 132 1.12 10.05 -10.66
N ILE A 133 0.23 10.94 -10.23
CA ILE A 133 -0.69 11.66 -11.12
C ILE A 133 0.09 12.55 -12.11
N SER A 134 1.13 13.24 -11.63
CA SER A 134 2.01 14.07 -12.50
C SER A 134 2.71 13.24 -13.57
N LEU A 135 3.16 12.02 -13.22
CA LEU A 135 3.73 11.08 -14.18
C LEU A 135 2.67 10.59 -15.16
N ALA A 136 1.48 10.23 -14.68
CA ALA A 136 0.36 9.80 -15.53
C ALA A 136 -0.05 10.89 -16.54
N ASN A 137 0.01 12.16 -16.15
CA ASN A 137 -0.25 13.28 -17.06
C ASN A 137 0.76 13.37 -18.23
N ARG A 138 1.99 12.86 -18.03
CA ARG A 138 3.03 12.76 -19.07
C ARG A 138 2.96 11.47 -19.87
N SER A 139 2.01 10.60 -19.58
CA SER A 139 1.85 9.31 -20.26
C SER A 139 1.62 9.49 -21.77
N ARG A 140 2.22 8.62 -22.59
CA ARG A 140 1.93 8.53 -24.03
C ARG A 140 0.56 7.90 -24.29
N LYS A 141 0.01 7.12 -23.33
CA LYS A 141 -1.31 6.50 -23.43
C LYS A 141 -2.41 7.51 -23.05
N LYS A 142 -3.28 7.84 -23.99
CA LYS A 142 -4.43 8.74 -23.74
C LYS A 142 -5.37 8.21 -22.65
N THR A 143 -5.57 6.88 -22.57
CA THR A 143 -6.41 6.24 -21.57
C THR A 143 -5.87 6.49 -20.16
N ILE A 144 -4.56 6.33 -19.93
CA ILE A 144 -3.94 6.61 -18.63
C ILE A 144 -4.16 8.08 -18.22
N ARG A 145 -3.92 9.03 -19.15
CA ARG A 145 -4.17 10.45 -18.84
C ARG A 145 -5.63 10.72 -18.47
N LYS A 146 -6.57 10.17 -19.24
CA LYS A 146 -8.01 10.36 -19.01
C LYS A 146 -8.48 9.75 -17.70
N ASP A 147 -7.96 8.57 -17.37
CA ASP A 147 -8.45 7.79 -16.24
C ASP A 147 -7.79 8.22 -14.91
N VAL A 148 -6.51 8.60 -14.93
CA VAL A 148 -5.71 8.83 -13.72
C VAL A 148 -5.64 10.30 -13.33
N VAL A 149 -5.63 11.21 -14.32
CA VAL A 149 -5.48 12.64 -14.06
C VAL A 149 -6.84 13.26 -13.73
N PRO A 150 -6.94 14.09 -12.68
CA PRO A 150 -8.16 14.82 -12.35
C PRO A 150 -8.69 15.61 -13.55
N ILE A 151 -10.00 15.65 -13.74
CA ILE A 151 -10.66 16.40 -14.80
C ILE A 151 -10.72 17.89 -14.46
N ASP A 152 -10.83 18.21 -13.17
CA ASP A 152 -10.93 19.55 -12.64
C ASP A 152 -10.14 19.70 -11.33
N SER A 153 -10.06 20.93 -10.81
CA SER A 153 -9.32 21.26 -9.60
C SER A 153 -9.97 20.79 -8.29
N PHE A 154 -11.21 20.33 -8.33
CA PHE A 154 -11.93 19.83 -7.14
C PHE A 154 -11.71 18.34 -6.93
N ALA A 155 -11.43 17.61 -8.01
CA ALA A 155 -11.15 16.18 -7.94
C ALA A 155 -9.68 15.93 -7.53
N LYS A 156 -9.47 15.01 -6.58
CA LYS A 156 -8.12 14.61 -6.18
C LYS A 156 -7.47 13.65 -7.18
N THR A 157 -8.27 12.84 -7.87
CA THR A 157 -7.83 11.82 -8.82
C THR A 157 -8.77 11.78 -10.03
N GLY A 158 -8.31 11.17 -11.11
CA GLY A 158 -9.15 10.93 -12.28
C GLY A 158 -10.19 9.83 -12.04
N PRO A 159 -11.23 9.76 -12.90
CA PRO A 159 -12.38 8.87 -12.70
C PRO A 159 -12.05 7.37 -12.76
N GLY A 160 -10.97 6.99 -13.45
CA GLY A 160 -10.49 5.61 -13.56
C GLY A 160 -9.26 5.31 -12.69
N TYR A 161 -8.90 6.17 -11.75
CA TYR A 161 -7.69 6.05 -10.94
C TYR A 161 -7.57 4.68 -10.27
N ASN A 162 -8.53 4.31 -9.46
CA ASN A 162 -8.52 3.03 -8.73
C ASN A 162 -8.46 1.83 -9.69
N MET A 163 -9.19 1.88 -10.81
CA MET A 163 -9.18 0.82 -11.82
C MET A 163 -7.81 0.65 -12.46
N GLN A 164 -7.15 1.76 -12.83
CA GLN A 164 -5.81 1.70 -13.43
C GLN A 164 -4.76 1.19 -12.44
N LEU A 165 -4.85 1.60 -11.18
CA LEU A 165 -3.96 1.07 -10.13
C LEU A 165 -4.21 -0.41 -9.86
N GLN A 166 -5.47 -0.85 -9.79
CA GLN A 166 -5.81 -2.26 -9.65
C GLN A 166 -5.19 -3.11 -10.76
N ILE A 167 -5.36 -2.69 -12.03
CA ILE A 167 -4.80 -3.41 -13.18
C ILE A 167 -3.27 -3.45 -13.08
N TYR A 168 -2.63 -2.33 -12.77
CA TYR A 168 -1.18 -2.25 -12.60
C TYR A 168 -0.69 -3.20 -11.50
N ILE A 169 -1.27 -3.12 -10.31
CA ILE A 169 -0.89 -3.92 -9.13
C ILE A 169 -1.00 -5.41 -9.44
N GLN A 170 -2.13 -5.84 -10.01
CA GLN A 170 -2.39 -7.26 -10.20
C GLN A 170 -1.65 -7.87 -11.40
N LYS A 171 -1.33 -7.08 -12.44
CA LYS A 171 -0.78 -7.61 -13.69
C LYS A 171 0.68 -7.27 -13.96
N SER A 172 1.19 -6.18 -13.39
CA SER A 172 2.49 -5.63 -13.79
C SER A 172 3.44 -5.34 -12.63
N TRP A 173 2.91 -4.98 -11.45
CA TRP A 173 3.73 -4.61 -10.30
C TRP A 173 4.53 -5.81 -9.77
N ASN A 174 5.85 -5.64 -9.71
CA ASN A 174 6.79 -6.65 -9.23
C ASN A 174 7.29 -6.29 -7.83
N ILE A 175 6.91 -7.11 -6.86
CA ILE A 175 7.22 -6.93 -5.44
C ILE A 175 8.73 -6.96 -5.19
N ASP A 176 9.47 -7.87 -5.85
CA ASP A 176 10.92 -8.02 -5.62
C ASP A 176 11.72 -6.82 -6.15
N PHE A 177 11.23 -6.16 -7.20
CA PHE A 177 11.83 -4.92 -7.68
C PHE A 177 11.44 -3.74 -6.80
N ALA A 178 10.18 -3.64 -6.41
CA ALA A 178 9.68 -2.56 -5.57
C ALA A 178 10.36 -2.53 -4.18
N ARG A 179 10.48 -3.67 -3.50
CA ARG A 179 11.07 -3.73 -2.15
C ARG A 179 12.51 -3.19 -2.06
N ARG A 180 13.27 -3.23 -3.17
CA ARG A 180 14.65 -2.71 -3.23
C ARG A 180 14.71 -1.18 -3.14
N ASN A 181 13.64 -0.50 -3.53
CA ASN A 181 13.58 0.95 -3.64
C ASN A 181 12.61 1.59 -2.61
N SER A 182 11.90 0.76 -1.83
CA SER A 182 11.01 1.20 -0.75
C SER A 182 11.31 0.45 0.55
N PRO A 183 12.04 1.06 1.50
CA PRO A 183 12.32 0.47 2.80
C PRO A 183 11.05 0.19 3.62
N SER A 184 9.97 0.96 3.44
CA SER A 184 8.71 0.73 4.15
C SER A 184 8.00 -0.54 3.64
N LEU A 185 8.00 -0.79 2.34
CA LEU A 185 7.51 -2.02 1.73
C LEU A 185 8.37 -3.22 2.13
N ASP A 186 9.70 -3.08 2.06
CA ASP A 186 10.60 -4.19 2.44
C ASP A 186 10.37 -4.65 3.88
N ARG A 187 10.21 -3.72 4.83
CA ARG A 187 9.84 -4.06 6.21
C ARG A 187 8.48 -4.75 6.34
N ALA A 188 7.51 -4.41 5.48
CA ALA A 188 6.23 -5.11 5.46
C ALA A 188 6.39 -6.55 4.98
N ILE A 189 7.15 -6.76 3.91
CA ILE A 189 7.44 -8.09 3.34
C ILE A 189 8.24 -8.94 4.33
N MET A 190 9.33 -8.42 4.92
CA MET A 190 10.12 -9.13 5.93
C MET A 190 9.26 -9.62 7.11
N SER A 191 8.23 -8.88 7.47
CA SER A 191 7.33 -9.28 8.54
C SER A 191 6.40 -10.42 8.12
N LEU A 192 5.96 -10.43 6.86
CA LEU A 192 5.21 -11.55 6.29
C LEU A 192 6.11 -12.79 6.14
N GLU A 193 7.35 -12.63 5.66
CA GLU A 193 8.36 -13.70 5.57
C GLU A 193 8.58 -14.36 6.95
N LYS A 194 8.74 -13.54 8.01
CA LYS A 194 8.89 -14.06 9.38
C LYS A 194 7.70 -14.89 9.83
N ILE A 195 6.48 -14.47 9.52
CA ILE A 195 5.26 -15.22 9.85
C ILE A 195 5.20 -16.52 9.03
N ALA A 196 5.57 -16.49 7.76
CA ALA A 196 5.61 -17.68 6.90
C ALA A 196 6.61 -18.74 7.39
N MET A 197 7.77 -18.31 7.91
CA MET A 197 8.83 -19.20 8.41
C MET A 197 8.55 -19.75 9.82
N SER A 198 7.63 -19.15 10.58
CA SER A 198 7.29 -19.60 11.94
C SER A 198 6.28 -20.76 11.97
N LYS A 199 6.01 -21.35 10.81
CA LYS A 199 5.25 -22.59 10.61
C LYS A 199 6.18 -23.79 10.56
#